data_aa6552fb838c5a364e68d5c9c8e9a59a
#
_entry.id   aa6552fb838c5a364e68d5c9c8e9a59a
#
_cell.length_a   1.000
_cell.length_b   1.000
_cell.length_c   1.000
_cell.angle_alpha   90.00
_cell.angle_beta   90.00
_cell.angle_gamma   90.00
#
_symmetry.space_group_name_H-M   'P 1'
#
loop_
_entity.id
_entity.type
_entity.pdbx_description
1 polymer ?
#
loop_
_entity_poly.entity_id
_entity_poly.type
_entity_poly.pdbx_seq_one_letter_code
_entity_poly.pdbx_strand_id
1 'polypeptide(L)'
;MKEKETQVKPIKVTDNDTGMTYTLEFNRESIKFAEARDFDIAELAKKPMSMIPDLWFYAFRMHHKQVAREKTDKLLEGLGGISTGLLERLVELYAVPYQTLLQGDDNSKNSKVVVEF
;
A
#
# COMPACT_ATOMS: atom_id res chain seq x y z
N MET A 1 -9.29 22.30 -4.16
CA MET A 1 -9.19 21.87 -3.83
C MET A 1 -9.66 20.78 -3.26
N LYS A 2 -10.08 20.15 -3.50
CA LYS A 2 -10.63 19.17 -3.05
C LYS A 2 -9.96 17.92 -3.11
N GLU A 3 -9.08 17.75 -3.93
CA GLU A 3 -8.43 16.54 -4.02
C GLU A 3 -7.75 16.18 -2.79
N LYS A 4 -7.48 17.09 -1.94
CA LYS A 4 -6.84 16.73 -0.79
C LYS A 4 -7.70 15.97 0.11
N GLU A 5 -8.94 15.96 -0.06
CA GLU A 5 -9.79 15.23 0.78
C GLU A 5 -9.68 13.77 0.59
N THR A 6 -9.21 13.32 -0.55
CA THR A 6 -9.08 11.91 -0.80
C THR A 6 -7.70 11.40 -0.55
N GLN A 7 -6.82 12.26 -0.07
CA GLN A 7 -5.46 11.83 0.18
C GLN A 7 -5.35 11.00 1.43
N VAL A 8 -4.64 9.91 1.34
CA VAL A 8 -4.36 9.05 2.48
C VAL A 8 -2.89 9.22 2.79
N LYS A 9 -2.61 9.56 4.05
CA LYS A 9 -1.23 9.82 4.43
C LYS A 9 -0.43 8.54 4.51
N PRO A 10 0.81 8.55 4.04
CA PRO A 10 1.67 7.39 4.17
C PRO A 10 1.92 7.07 5.64
N ILE A 11 2.32 5.84 5.89
CA ILE A 11 2.62 5.38 7.22
C ILE A 11 4.12 5.50 7.43
N LYS A 12 4.53 5.96 8.62
CA LYS A 12 5.94 6.01 8.98
C LYS A 12 6.20 4.97 10.04
N VAL A 13 7.25 4.18 9.83
CA VAL A 13 7.63 3.12 10.75
C VAL A 13 9.08 3.37 11.13
N THR A 14 9.37 3.52 12.41
CA THR A 14 10.73 3.75 12.87
C THR A 14 11.24 2.51 13.60
N ASP A 15 12.39 2.05 13.18
CA ASP A 15 13.08 0.96 13.84
C ASP A 15 14.00 1.58 14.88
N ASN A 16 13.63 1.45 16.14
CA ASN A 16 14.39 2.10 17.21
C ASN A 16 15.77 1.51 17.38
N ASP A 17 16.00 0.29 16.93
CA ASP A 17 17.32 -0.32 17.06
C ASP A 17 18.33 0.32 16.10
N THR A 18 17.89 0.75 14.93
CA THR A 18 18.78 1.32 13.93
C THR A 18 18.56 2.80 13.72
N GLY A 19 17.45 3.35 14.22
CA GLY A 19 17.09 4.74 13.96
C GLY A 19 16.50 4.98 12.59
N MET A 20 16.32 3.93 11.79
CA MET A 20 15.82 4.06 10.45
C MET A 20 14.32 4.26 10.43
N THR A 21 13.85 5.19 9.62
CA THR A 21 12.41 5.39 9.43
C THR A 21 12.03 4.98 8.02
N TYR A 22 11.00 4.16 7.93
CA TYR A 22 10.50 3.69 6.65
C TYR A 22 9.17 4.35 6.36
N THR A 23 8.93 4.61 5.08
CA THR A 23 7.67 5.16 4.62
C THR A 23 6.93 4.07 3.86
N LEU A 24 5.72 3.78 4.31
CA LEU A 24 4.91 2.74 3.69
C LEU A 24 3.82 3.38 2.86
N GLU A 25 3.71 2.93 1.62
CA GLU A 25 2.77 3.50 0.68
C GLU A 25 2.67 2.55 -0.51
N PHE A 26 1.67 2.74 -1.35
CA PHE A 26 1.51 1.93 -2.55
C PHE A 26 1.37 2.82 -3.77
N ASN A 27 1.92 2.35 -4.89
CA ASN A 27 1.65 2.95 -6.18
C ASN A 27 1.37 1.82 -7.16
N ARG A 28 1.10 2.15 -8.41
CA ARG A 28 0.77 1.12 -9.39
C ARG A 28 1.86 0.09 -9.54
N GLU A 29 3.10 0.55 -9.54
CA GLU A 29 4.21 -0.37 -9.70
C GLU A 29 4.36 -1.32 -8.54
N SER A 30 4.21 -0.83 -7.31
CA SER A 30 4.34 -1.70 -6.16
C SER A 30 3.20 -2.71 -6.10
N ILE A 31 2.01 -2.30 -6.53
CA ILE A 31 0.88 -3.23 -6.57
C ILE A 31 1.09 -4.29 -7.66
N LYS A 32 1.59 -3.87 -8.83
CA LYS A 32 1.89 -4.85 -9.88
C LYS A 32 2.94 -5.86 -9.42
N PHE A 33 3.91 -5.39 -8.66
CA PHE A 33 4.93 -6.26 -8.10
C PHE A 33 4.29 -7.31 -7.20
N ALA A 34 3.35 -6.87 -6.35
CA ALA A 34 2.67 -7.79 -5.44
C ALA A 34 1.80 -8.78 -6.19
N GLU A 35 1.04 -8.27 -7.17
CA GLU A 35 0.16 -9.15 -7.94
C GLU A 35 0.94 -10.19 -8.72
N ALA A 36 2.11 -9.84 -9.21
CA ALA A 36 2.95 -10.78 -9.94
C ALA A 36 3.42 -11.92 -9.03
N ARG A 37 3.31 -11.74 -7.72
CA ARG A 37 3.66 -12.76 -6.76
C ARG A 37 2.43 -13.36 -6.10
N ASP A 38 1.32 -13.29 -6.81
CA ASP A 38 0.06 -13.90 -6.39
C ASP A 38 -0.57 -13.27 -5.15
N PHE A 39 -0.21 -12.03 -4.84
CA PHE A 39 -0.87 -11.34 -3.76
C PHE A 39 -2.24 -10.86 -4.23
N ASP A 40 -3.27 -11.16 -3.45
CA ASP A 40 -4.63 -10.80 -3.79
C ASP A 40 -5.29 -10.21 -2.55
N ILE A 41 -5.50 -8.89 -2.56
CA ILE A 41 -6.05 -8.20 -1.39
C ILE A 41 -7.43 -8.75 -1.02
N ALA A 42 -8.16 -9.31 -1.98
CA ALA A 42 -9.46 -9.87 -1.71
C ALA A 42 -9.39 -11.09 -0.80
N GLU A 43 -8.21 -11.71 -0.69
CA GLU A 43 -8.04 -12.86 0.19
C GLU A 43 -7.73 -12.46 1.62
N LEU A 44 -7.60 -11.17 1.90
CA LEU A 44 -7.18 -10.70 3.21
C LEU A 44 -8.07 -11.21 4.34
N ALA A 45 -9.37 -11.14 4.15
CA ALA A 45 -10.31 -11.57 5.18
C ALA A 45 -10.32 -13.09 5.34
N LYS A 46 -9.99 -13.82 4.27
CA LYS A 46 -10.03 -15.27 4.33
C LYS A 46 -8.76 -15.88 4.89
N LYS A 47 -7.63 -15.25 4.61
CA LYS A 47 -6.33 -15.80 4.99
C LYS A 47 -5.49 -14.73 5.67
N PRO A 48 -5.96 -14.20 6.79
CA PRO A 48 -5.23 -13.08 7.42
C PRO A 48 -3.82 -13.43 7.87
N MET A 49 -3.59 -14.66 8.29
CA MET A 49 -2.26 -15.02 8.77
C MET A 49 -1.21 -14.93 7.69
N SER A 50 -1.59 -15.19 6.43
CA SER A 50 -0.66 -15.07 5.32
C SER A 50 -0.71 -13.67 4.72
N MET A 51 -1.90 -13.13 4.57
CA MET A 51 -2.09 -11.90 3.81
C MET A 51 -1.64 -10.66 4.55
N ILE A 52 -1.80 -10.61 5.87
CA ILE A 52 -1.40 -9.41 6.62
C ILE A 52 0.11 -9.21 6.55
N PRO A 53 0.95 -10.23 6.82
CA PRO A 53 2.39 -10.03 6.65
C PRO A 53 2.78 -9.70 5.22
N ASP A 54 2.06 -10.25 4.23
CA ASP A 54 2.32 -9.93 2.84
C ASP A 54 2.00 -8.48 2.55
N LEU A 55 0.83 -8.01 2.98
CA LEU A 55 0.44 -6.62 2.76
C LEU A 55 1.45 -5.68 3.40
N TRP A 56 1.88 -6.01 4.62
CA TRP A 56 2.90 -5.23 5.32
C TRP A 56 4.19 -5.17 4.51
N PHE A 57 4.66 -6.29 4.02
CA PHE A 57 5.87 -6.34 3.23
C PHE A 57 5.75 -5.51 1.94
N TYR A 58 4.65 -5.67 1.21
CA TYR A 58 4.52 -4.96 -0.05
C TYR A 58 4.36 -3.47 0.15
N ALA A 59 3.91 -3.03 1.33
CA ALA A 59 3.80 -1.61 1.62
C ALA A 59 5.14 -0.90 1.68
N PHE A 60 6.24 -1.64 1.89
CA PHE A 60 7.58 -1.06 1.89
C PHE A 60 8.10 -0.84 0.47
N ARG A 61 7.55 -1.55 -0.50
CA ARG A 61 8.17 -1.64 -1.83
C ARG A 61 8.33 -0.31 -2.54
N MET A 62 7.34 0.55 -2.42
CA MET A 62 7.35 1.80 -3.18
C MET A 62 8.57 2.65 -2.87
N HIS A 63 8.91 2.79 -1.60
CA HIS A 63 10.01 3.66 -1.18
C HIS A 63 11.27 2.90 -0.78
N HIS A 64 11.17 1.60 -0.52
CA HIS A 64 12.30 0.83 -0.01
C HIS A 64 12.39 -0.51 -0.72
N LYS A 65 12.76 -0.45 -1.99
CA LYS A 65 12.74 -1.65 -2.82
C LYS A 65 13.68 -2.74 -2.35
N GLN A 66 14.68 -2.37 -1.58
CA GLN A 66 15.70 -3.33 -1.19
C GLN A 66 15.47 -3.95 0.18
N VAL A 67 14.41 -3.57 0.85
CA VAL A 67 14.14 -4.15 2.16
C VAL A 67 13.64 -5.57 1.97
N ALA A 68 14.30 -6.52 2.63
CA ALA A 68 13.96 -7.91 2.48
C ALA A 68 12.77 -8.29 3.34
N ARG A 69 12.10 -9.37 2.95
CA ARG A 69 10.97 -9.89 3.70
C ARG A 69 11.33 -10.18 5.14
N GLU A 70 12.52 -10.71 5.35
CA GLU A 70 12.98 -11.03 6.69
C GLU A 70 12.98 -9.80 7.58
N LYS A 71 13.40 -8.66 7.03
CA LYS A 71 13.44 -7.44 7.81
C LYS A 71 12.04 -6.94 8.14
N THR A 72 11.13 -6.98 7.16
CA THR A 72 9.77 -6.53 7.42
C THR A 72 9.05 -7.43 8.41
N ASP A 73 9.36 -8.73 8.38
CA ASP A 73 8.79 -9.65 9.37
C ASP A 73 9.29 -9.34 10.77
N LYS A 74 10.57 -8.99 10.90
CA LYS A 74 11.12 -8.62 12.19
C LYS A 74 10.50 -7.33 12.71
N LEU A 75 10.28 -6.37 11.84
CA LEU A 75 9.63 -5.14 12.25
C LEU A 75 8.20 -5.39 12.73
N LEU A 76 7.51 -6.30 12.05
CA LEU A 76 6.16 -6.65 12.45
C LEU A 76 6.15 -7.31 13.83
N GLU A 77 7.11 -8.19 14.06
CA GLU A 77 7.24 -8.81 15.37
C GLU A 77 7.54 -7.77 16.45
N GLY A 78 8.40 -6.82 16.14
CA GLY A 78 8.75 -5.77 17.07
C GLY A 78 7.58 -4.89 17.46
N LEU A 79 6.62 -4.75 16.53
CA LEU A 79 5.41 -4.01 16.83
C LEU A 79 4.45 -4.80 17.72
N GLY A 80 4.61 -6.12 17.75
CA GLY A 80 3.64 -6.97 18.44
C GLY A 80 2.41 -7.23 17.61
N GLY A 81 2.52 -7.06 16.30
CA GLY A 81 1.40 -7.29 15.40
C GLY A 81 0.84 -5.98 14.86
N ILE A 82 -0.19 -6.09 14.07
CA ILE A 82 -0.80 -4.93 13.42
C ILE A 82 -2.12 -4.60 14.10
N SER A 83 -2.26 -3.34 14.53
CA SER A 83 -3.52 -2.90 15.12
C SER A 83 -4.58 -2.75 14.03
N THR A 84 -5.83 -2.72 14.44
CA THR A 84 -6.92 -2.52 13.49
C THR A 84 -6.76 -1.22 12.72
N GLY A 85 -6.37 -0.15 13.42
CA GLY A 85 -6.19 1.14 12.75
C GLY A 85 -5.07 1.12 11.72
N LEU A 86 -3.97 0.43 12.04
CA LEU A 86 -2.88 0.32 11.10
C LEU A 86 -3.29 -0.50 9.90
N LEU A 87 -4.02 -1.60 10.12
CA LEU A 87 -4.47 -2.43 9.01
C LEU A 87 -5.41 -1.64 8.10
N GLU A 88 -6.32 -0.87 8.69
CA GLU A 88 -7.22 -0.05 7.90
C GLU A 88 -6.48 0.95 7.04
N ARG A 89 -5.43 1.58 7.59
CA ARG A 89 -4.66 2.52 6.82
C ARG A 89 -3.91 1.83 5.69
N LEU A 90 -3.38 0.64 5.94
CA LEU A 90 -2.71 -0.12 4.88
C LEU A 90 -3.67 -0.44 3.73
N VAL A 91 -4.88 -0.83 4.08
CA VAL A 91 -5.89 -1.14 3.06
C VAL A 91 -6.28 0.12 2.29
N GLU A 92 -6.43 1.23 2.99
CA GLU A 92 -6.73 2.50 2.33
C GLU A 92 -5.62 2.90 1.36
N LEU A 93 -4.37 2.76 1.79
CA LEU A 93 -3.24 3.10 0.93
C LEU A 93 -3.20 2.19 -0.30
N TYR A 94 -3.55 0.92 -0.12
CA TYR A 94 -3.58 -0.01 -1.25
C TYR A 94 -4.66 0.38 -2.25
N ALA A 95 -5.74 0.99 -1.79
CA ALA A 95 -6.84 1.35 -2.66
C ALA A 95 -6.57 2.61 -3.49
N VAL A 96 -5.66 3.47 -3.02
CA VAL A 96 -5.44 4.75 -3.69
C VAL A 96 -5.05 4.61 -5.16
N PRO A 97 -4.08 3.74 -5.53
CA PRO A 97 -3.73 3.63 -6.96
C PRO A 97 -4.89 3.14 -7.83
N TYR A 98 -5.80 2.37 -7.27
CA TYR A 98 -6.96 1.93 -8.05
C TYR A 98 -7.87 3.10 -8.36
N GLN A 99 -7.95 4.07 -7.48
CA GLN A 99 -8.78 5.24 -7.72
C GLN A 99 -8.22 6.06 -8.87
N THR A 100 -6.91 6.07 -9.03
CA THR A 100 -6.32 6.80 -10.15
C THR A 100 -6.38 5.99 -11.43
N LEU A 101 -6.59 4.69 -11.32
CA LEU A 101 -6.70 3.85 -12.51
C LEU A 101 -8.09 3.94 -13.11
N LEU A 102 -9.11 4.06 -12.27
CA LEU A 102 -10.49 4.13 -12.73
C LEU A 102 -10.90 5.59 -12.79
N GLN A 103 -11.36 6.00 -13.95
CA GLN A 103 -11.70 7.37 -14.20
C GLN A 103 -13.06 7.69 -13.63
N GLY A 104 -13.15 8.80 -12.92
CA GLY A 104 -14.43 9.28 -12.45
C GLY A 104 -15.16 10.03 -13.53
N ASP A 105 -16.37 10.41 -13.25
CA ASP A 105 -17.20 11.08 -14.23
C ASP A 105 -16.63 12.42 -14.67
N ASP A 106 -15.97 13.10 -13.78
CA ASP A 106 -15.50 14.44 -14.08
C ASP A 106 -14.17 14.51 -14.76
N ASN A 107 -13.47 13.40 -14.86
CA ASN A 107 -12.10 13.44 -15.31
C ASN A 107 -11.92 13.49 -16.80
N SER A 108 -12.89 13.03 -17.54
CA SER A 108 -12.68 12.86 -18.98
C SER A 108 -12.42 14.16 -19.70
N LYS A 109 -13.04 15.24 -19.26
CA LYS A 109 -12.87 16.47 -20.00
C LYS A 109 -11.52 17.11 -19.81
N ASN A 110 -10.77 16.70 -18.80
CA ASN A 110 -9.45 17.25 -18.58
C ASN A 110 -8.34 16.32 -19.03
N SER A 111 -8.70 15.25 -19.70
CA SER A 111 -7.70 14.26 -20.12
C SER A 111 -6.83 14.81 -21.22
N LYS A 112 -5.56 14.47 -21.19
CA LYS A 112 -4.66 14.76 -22.27
C LYS A 112 -4.73 13.73 -23.37
N VAL A 113 -5.36 12.60 -23.09
CA VAL A 113 -5.56 11.54 -24.06
C VAL A 113 -7.05 11.30 -24.16
N VAL A 114 -7.57 11.29 -25.38
CA VAL A 114 -8.99 11.14 -25.62
C VAL A 114 -9.26 9.81 -26.27
N VAL A 115 -10.30 9.12 -25.78
CA VAL A 115 -10.68 7.82 -26.32
C VAL A 115 -12.10 7.93 -26.86
N GLU A 116 -12.32 7.47 -28.07
CA GLU A 116 -13.65 7.40 -28.63
C GLU A 116 -13.98 5.98 -28.98
N PHE A 117 -15.19 5.58 -28.66
CA PHE A 117 -15.67 4.26 -29.00
C PHE A 117 -16.52 4.31 -30.23
#